data_92ea5de52c60859b418b9fd67501deef
#
_entry.id   92ea5de52c60859b418b9fd67501deef
#
_cell.length_a   1.000
_cell.length_b   1.000
_cell.length_c   1.000
_cell.angle_alpha   90.00
_cell.angle_beta   90.00
_cell.angle_gamma   90.00
#
_symmetry.space_group_name_H-M   'P 1'
#
loop_
_entity.id
_entity.type
_entity.pdbx_description
1 polymer ?
#
loop_
_entity_poly.entity_id
_entity_poly.type
_entity_poly.pdbx_seq_one_letter_code
_entity_poly.pdbx_strand_id
1 'polypeptide(L)'
;MKKYTVNLKQRSYDINIKPGIIDDLPSILSEFNKGQKWIILSQYKLMELFGFKLEKKLLSSGYDCVHITLPIGEAAKSINEYNRAISQMIEFGCDRRTTIISLGGGAVGDVSGFISSTFMRGIEYFQIPTTLLSMVDSSIGGKTGINIPQGKNLIGTFYQPQAVFIDQNLLNSLPNEEIVSGIGEIIKYGAILDIDFFNEIVDWVQDIKNFPFEKAIATCCKLKAEIVSKDEEDNDIRTILNFGHTVGHALELKFGFNSLKHGEAVSLGMLSAGYISYKLGKINKKEFGLLEHTIRSLPLPKLKKLDLDEILSFIKRDKKYEKGKLKFVILKKIGNAEVITNIDDKLLKESIKIL
;
A
#
# COMPACT_ATOMS: atom_id res chain seq x y z
N MET A 1 -18.20 -11.87 -8.10
CA MET A 1 -17.57 -10.57 -7.76
C MET A 1 -17.79 -10.33 -6.27
N LYS A 2 -16.72 -10.13 -5.50
CA LYS A 2 -16.80 -9.66 -4.11
C LYS A 2 -16.74 -8.14 -4.12
N LYS A 3 -17.51 -7.50 -3.22
CA LYS A 3 -17.60 -6.04 -3.16
C LYS A 3 -17.55 -5.59 -1.70
N TYR A 4 -16.69 -4.61 -1.41
CA TYR A 4 -16.59 -3.94 -0.12
C TYR A 4 -16.68 -2.44 -0.32
N THR A 5 -17.40 -1.75 0.55
CA THR A 5 -17.58 -0.31 0.47
C THR A 5 -16.77 0.40 1.55
N VAL A 6 -16.00 1.39 1.17
CA VAL A 6 -15.39 2.35 2.09
C VAL A 6 -16.40 3.46 2.32
N ASN A 7 -16.97 3.52 3.52
CA ASN A 7 -18.06 4.44 3.85
C ASN A 7 -17.53 5.81 4.31
N LEU A 8 -17.56 6.80 3.43
CA LEU A 8 -17.06 8.17 3.66
C LEU A 8 -18.10 9.22 3.28
N LYS A 9 -19.38 8.95 3.55
CA LYS A 9 -20.51 9.81 3.16
C LYS A 9 -20.53 10.02 1.64
N GLN A 10 -20.35 11.28 1.18
CA GLN A 10 -20.37 11.64 -0.26
C GLN A 10 -19.13 11.13 -1.01
N ARG A 11 -18.05 10.77 -0.30
CA ARG A 11 -16.80 10.25 -0.88
C ARG A 11 -16.67 8.74 -0.80
N SER A 12 -17.77 8.05 -0.48
CA SER A 12 -17.82 6.59 -0.40
C SER A 12 -17.54 5.98 -1.77
N TYR A 13 -16.81 4.88 -1.79
CA TYR A 13 -16.49 4.15 -3.02
C TYR A 13 -16.42 2.64 -2.77
N ASP A 14 -16.47 1.89 -3.85
CA ASP A 14 -16.46 0.44 -3.82
C ASP A 14 -15.12 -0.15 -4.23
N ILE A 15 -14.75 -1.22 -3.53
CA ILE A 15 -13.64 -2.11 -3.87
C ILE A 15 -14.25 -3.36 -4.49
N ASN A 16 -14.03 -3.55 -5.78
CA ASN A 16 -14.58 -4.64 -6.57
C ASN A 16 -13.49 -5.68 -6.86
N ILE A 17 -13.68 -6.91 -6.40
CA ILE A 17 -12.70 -7.99 -6.53
C ILE A 17 -13.30 -9.09 -7.41
N LYS A 18 -12.69 -9.33 -8.57
CA LYS A 18 -13.10 -10.41 -9.49
C LYS A 18 -11.92 -10.77 -10.40
N PRO A 19 -11.57 -12.06 -10.53
CA PRO A 19 -10.64 -12.51 -11.57
C PRO A 19 -11.13 -12.10 -12.97
N GLY A 20 -10.26 -11.49 -13.76
CA GLY A 20 -10.58 -11.00 -15.10
C GLY A 20 -11.40 -9.71 -15.17
N ILE A 21 -11.60 -8.99 -14.08
CA ILE A 21 -12.40 -7.75 -14.04
C ILE A 21 -11.87 -6.68 -15.00
N ILE A 22 -10.55 -6.67 -15.24
CA ILE A 22 -9.95 -5.72 -16.21
C ILE A 22 -10.50 -5.87 -17.63
N ASP A 23 -10.93 -7.06 -17.99
CA ASP A 23 -11.52 -7.32 -19.31
C ASP A 23 -12.97 -6.80 -19.42
N ASP A 24 -13.67 -6.66 -18.29
CA ASP A 24 -15.05 -6.18 -18.21
C ASP A 24 -15.14 -4.65 -17.99
N LEU A 25 -14.01 -3.98 -17.75
CA LEU A 25 -13.97 -2.56 -17.40
C LEU A 25 -14.74 -1.64 -18.34
N PRO A 26 -14.67 -1.76 -19.68
CA PRO A 26 -15.44 -0.88 -20.56
C PRO A 26 -16.95 -0.92 -20.30
N SER A 27 -17.47 -2.10 -19.95
CA SER A 27 -18.88 -2.26 -19.57
C SER A 27 -19.16 -1.65 -18.19
N ILE A 28 -18.31 -1.92 -17.20
CA ILE A 28 -18.47 -1.41 -15.84
C ILE A 28 -18.37 0.12 -15.81
N LEU A 29 -17.39 0.69 -16.50
CA LEU A 29 -17.18 2.13 -16.56
C LEU A 29 -18.32 2.85 -17.30
N SER A 30 -19.15 2.13 -18.07
CA SER A 30 -20.32 2.72 -18.72
C SER A 30 -21.40 3.19 -17.72
N GLU A 31 -21.38 2.70 -16.49
CA GLU A 31 -22.26 3.16 -15.40
C GLU A 31 -21.80 4.51 -14.83
N PHE A 32 -20.54 4.88 -15.05
CA PHE A 32 -19.97 6.18 -14.74
C PHE A 32 -20.11 7.11 -15.97
N ASN A 33 -19.43 8.22 -16.02
CA ASN A 33 -19.62 9.23 -17.08
C ASN A 33 -19.11 8.76 -18.46
N LYS A 34 -19.97 8.81 -19.50
CA LYS A 34 -19.59 8.58 -20.92
C LYS A 34 -19.25 9.90 -21.62
N GLY A 35 -18.39 9.83 -22.64
CA GLY A 35 -18.08 10.95 -23.53
C GLY A 35 -17.01 11.90 -23.02
N GLN A 36 -16.20 11.46 -22.06
CA GLN A 36 -15.07 12.20 -21.51
C GLN A 36 -13.76 11.57 -21.95
N LYS A 37 -12.69 12.35 -21.85
CA LYS A 37 -11.35 11.85 -22.10
C LYS A 37 -10.87 11.00 -20.94
N TRP A 38 -10.29 9.85 -21.27
CA TRP A 38 -9.77 8.89 -20.31
C TRP A 38 -8.25 8.79 -20.45
N ILE A 39 -7.55 8.83 -19.33
CA ILE A 39 -6.09 8.71 -19.28
C ILE A 39 -5.72 7.44 -18.51
N ILE A 40 -5.03 6.50 -19.15
CA ILE A 40 -4.39 5.40 -18.43
C ILE A 40 -3.02 5.88 -17.98
N LEU A 41 -2.83 6.07 -16.66
CA LEU A 41 -1.52 6.30 -16.05
C LEU A 41 -0.94 4.95 -15.62
N SER A 42 0.22 4.58 -16.18
CA SER A 42 0.83 3.29 -15.92
C SER A 42 2.34 3.31 -16.17
N GLN A 43 3.03 2.22 -15.86
CA GLN A 43 4.42 2.00 -16.27
C GLN A 43 4.45 1.29 -17.63
N TYR A 44 5.50 1.55 -18.43
CA TYR A 44 5.59 0.98 -19.79
C TYR A 44 5.42 -0.55 -19.82
N LYS A 45 6.10 -1.27 -18.93
CA LYS A 45 5.96 -2.74 -18.84
C LYS A 45 4.53 -3.20 -18.53
N LEU A 46 3.81 -2.47 -17.70
CA LEU A 46 2.41 -2.78 -17.39
C LEU A 46 1.48 -2.42 -18.55
N MET A 47 1.83 -1.39 -19.34
CA MET A 47 1.13 -1.11 -20.59
C MET A 47 1.28 -2.27 -21.57
N GLU A 48 2.48 -2.83 -21.75
CA GLU A 48 2.71 -4.00 -22.60
C GLU A 48 1.91 -5.24 -22.14
N LEU A 49 1.90 -5.50 -20.83
CA LEU A 49 1.24 -6.69 -20.27
C LEU A 49 -0.29 -6.57 -20.28
N PHE A 50 -0.83 -5.40 -19.98
CA PHE A 50 -2.26 -5.23 -19.70
C PHE A 50 -2.85 -3.95 -20.31
N GLY A 51 -2.10 -2.85 -20.29
CA GLY A 51 -2.60 -1.51 -20.56
C GLY A 51 -3.02 -1.31 -22.02
N PHE A 52 -2.21 -1.74 -23.00
CA PHE A 52 -2.56 -1.61 -24.43
C PHE A 52 -3.80 -2.42 -24.80
N LYS A 53 -4.00 -3.59 -24.18
CA LYS A 53 -5.23 -4.37 -24.36
C LYS A 53 -6.43 -3.63 -23.80
N LEU A 54 -6.30 -3.04 -22.61
CA LEU A 54 -7.34 -2.24 -21.97
C LEU A 54 -7.67 -1.00 -22.82
N GLU A 55 -6.66 -0.23 -23.23
CA GLU A 55 -6.81 0.96 -24.07
C GLU A 55 -7.57 0.64 -25.36
N LYS A 56 -7.16 -0.44 -26.07
CA LYS A 56 -7.85 -0.90 -27.28
C LYS A 56 -9.32 -1.24 -27.01
N LYS A 57 -9.64 -1.89 -25.90
CA LYS A 57 -11.01 -2.21 -25.52
C LYS A 57 -11.83 -0.96 -25.23
N LEU A 58 -11.27 0.00 -24.50
CA LEU A 58 -11.92 1.29 -24.23
C LEU A 58 -12.21 2.04 -25.53
N LEU A 59 -11.21 2.18 -26.41
CA LEU A 59 -11.39 2.82 -27.73
C LEU A 59 -12.47 2.13 -28.57
N SER A 60 -12.47 0.79 -28.63
CA SER A 60 -13.50 0.03 -29.38
C SER A 60 -14.90 0.13 -28.77
N SER A 61 -15.00 0.51 -27.50
CA SER A 61 -16.25 0.76 -26.78
C SER A 61 -16.68 2.23 -26.83
N GLY A 62 -15.98 3.06 -27.63
CA GLY A 62 -16.34 4.47 -27.88
C GLY A 62 -15.80 5.47 -26.85
N TYR A 63 -14.85 5.06 -26.00
CA TYR A 63 -14.15 5.98 -25.08
C TYR A 63 -13.03 6.72 -25.83
N ASP A 64 -12.89 8.02 -25.59
CA ASP A 64 -11.69 8.78 -26.00
C ASP A 64 -10.59 8.52 -24.97
N CYS A 65 -9.69 7.56 -25.26
CA CYS A 65 -8.71 7.07 -24.30
C CYS A 65 -7.29 7.18 -24.85
N VAL A 66 -6.38 7.71 -24.05
CA VAL A 66 -4.92 7.73 -24.30
C VAL A 66 -4.19 7.29 -23.05
N HIS A 67 -2.87 7.04 -23.15
CA HIS A 67 -2.06 6.65 -22.01
C HIS A 67 -0.88 7.61 -21.77
N ILE A 68 -0.44 7.66 -20.53
CA ILE A 68 0.79 8.33 -20.10
C ILE A 68 1.61 7.32 -19.31
N THR A 69 2.87 7.11 -19.70
CA THR A 69 3.77 6.18 -19.00
C THR A 69 4.59 6.90 -17.95
N LEU A 70 4.77 6.25 -16.81
CA LEU A 70 5.58 6.69 -15.68
C LEU A 70 6.82 5.81 -15.54
N PRO A 71 7.91 6.29 -14.94
CA PRO A 71 9.06 5.48 -14.57
C PRO A 71 8.71 4.36 -13.58
N ILE A 72 9.60 3.37 -13.47
CA ILE A 72 9.40 2.22 -12.57
C ILE A 72 9.65 2.64 -11.11
N GLY A 73 8.80 2.15 -10.20
CA GLY A 73 8.97 2.30 -8.75
C GLY A 73 8.86 3.75 -8.26
N GLU A 74 9.61 4.09 -7.23
CA GLU A 74 9.58 5.39 -6.55
C GLU A 74 10.02 6.57 -7.45
N ALA A 75 10.74 6.31 -8.55
CA ALA A 75 11.09 7.35 -9.52
C ALA A 75 9.85 8.01 -10.16
N ALA A 76 8.73 7.28 -10.25
CA ALA A 76 7.45 7.83 -10.68
C ALA A 76 6.94 8.97 -9.79
N LYS A 77 7.28 8.93 -8.50
CA LYS A 77 6.77 9.86 -7.48
C LYS A 77 7.58 11.17 -7.39
N SER A 78 8.18 11.63 -8.46
CA SER A 78 8.96 12.88 -8.46
C SER A 78 8.14 14.07 -8.97
N ILE A 79 8.52 15.28 -8.53
CA ILE A 79 7.92 16.53 -9.01
C ILE A 79 8.07 16.68 -10.54
N ASN A 80 9.18 16.18 -11.10
CA ASN A 80 9.43 16.26 -12.53
C ASN A 80 8.45 15.38 -13.32
N GLU A 81 8.19 14.16 -12.84
CA GLU A 81 7.24 13.26 -13.48
C GLU A 81 5.80 13.75 -13.32
N TYR A 82 5.46 14.33 -12.18
CA TYR A 82 4.20 15.03 -11.98
C TYR A 82 4.02 16.15 -13.01
N ASN A 83 4.99 17.05 -13.17
CA ASN A 83 4.93 18.14 -14.13
C ASN A 83 4.83 17.63 -15.57
N ARG A 84 5.61 16.59 -15.92
CA ARG A 84 5.58 15.96 -17.24
C ARG A 84 4.20 15.38 -17.56
N ALA A 85 3.61 14.66 -16.61
CA ALA A 85 2.26 14.08 -16.79
C ALA A 85 1.18 15.16 -16.97
N ILE A 86 1.22 16.23 -16.16
CA ILE A 86 0.32 17.39 -16.30
C ILE A 86 0.46 18.03 -17.69
N SER A 87 1.69 18.24 -18.17
CA SER A 87 1.93 18.84 -19.50
C SER A 87 1.34 17.97 -20.60
N GLN A 88 1.57 16.65 -20.57
CA GLN A 88 0.99 15.73 -21.54
C GLN A 88 -0.56 15.69 -21.48
N MET A 89 -1.14 15.75 -20.29
CA MET A 89 -2.61 15.86 -20.15
C MET A 89 -3.15 17.11 -20.86
N ILE A 90 -2.47 18.25 -20.71
CA ILE A 90 -2.85 19.51 -21.38
C ILE A 90 -2.72 19.36 -22.90
N GLU A 91 -1.63 18.78 -23.40
CA GLU A 91 -1.40 18.53 -24.82
C GLU A 91 -2.46 17.60 -25.43
N PHE A 92 -2.94 16.62 -24.66
CA PHE A 92 -4.04 15.73 -25.05
C PHE A 92 -5.43 16.39 -24.97
N GLY A 93 -5.51 17.65 -24.55
CA GLY A 93 -6.78 18.39 -24.44
C GLY A 93 -7.65 17.92 -23.27
N CYS A 94 -7.02 17.48 -22.18
CA CYS A 94 -7.73 17.11 -20.95
C CYS A 94 -8.39 18.33 -20.30
N ASP A 95 -9.56 18.14 -19.75
CA ASP A 95 -10.34 19.15 -19.03
C ASP A 95 -10.83 18.62 -17.65
N ARG A 96 -11.71 19.38 -17.01
CA ARG A 96 -12.28 19.01 -15.70
C ARG A 96 -13.16 17.76 -15.71
N ARG A 97 -13.51 17.23 -16.88
CA ARG A 97 -14.30 16.00 -17.05
C ARG A 97 -13.44 14.81 -17.42
N THR A 98 -12.13 15.00 -17.53
CA THR A 98 -11.18 13.92 -17.76
C THR A 98 -11.18 12.98 -16.57
N THR A 99 -11.06 11.68 -16.85
CA THR A 99 -10.98 10.64 -15.84
C THR A 99 -9.64 9.89 -15.96
N ILE A 100 -8.99 9.62 -14.83
CA ILE A 100 -7.75 8.84 -14.79
C ILE A 100 -8.04 7.39 -14.40
N ILE A 101 -7.47 6.45 -15.14
CA ILE A 101 -7.31 5.04 -14.76
C ILE A 101 -5.87 4.83 -14.31
N SER A 102 -5.67 4.63 -13.02
CA SER A 102 -4.38 4.29 -12.43
C SER A 102 -4.16 2.78 -12.53
N LEU A 103 -3.34 2.32 -13.48
CA LEU A 103 -3.00 0.90 -13.67
C LEU A 103 -1.59 0.65 -13.15
N GLY A 104 -1.45 0.17 -11.90
CA GLY A 104 -0.11 -0.03 -11.35
C GLY A 104 -0.04 -0.42 -9.88
N GLY A 105 1.19 -0.48 -9.37
CA GLY A 105 1.47 -0.64 -7.94
C GLY A 105 1.25 0.66 -7.16
N GLY A 106 1.64 0.66 -5.87
CA GLY A 106 1.43 1.80 -4.97
C GLY A 106 1.98 3.13 -5.48
N ALA A 107 3.18 3.14 -6.07
CA ALA A 107 3.77 4.37 -6.60
C ALA A 107 2.94 5.00 -7.73
N VAL A 108 2.39 4.18 -8.63
CA VAL A 108 1.49 4.66 -9.70
C VAL A 108 0.18 5.16 -9.10
N GLY A 109 -0.39 4.43 -8.12
CA GLY A 109 -1.60 4.82 -7.41
C GLY A 109 -1.47 6.17 -6.72
N ASP A 110 -0.37 6.37 -5.98
CA ASP A 110 -0.10 7.62 -5.25
C ASP A 110 0.02 8.83 -6.20
N VAL A 111 0.80 8.69 -7.28
CA VAL A 111 0.99 9.76 -8.27
C VAL A 111 -0.30 10.04 -9.02
N SER A 112 -1.02 9.01 -9.47
CA SER A 112 -2.29 9.18 -10.19
C SER A 112 -3.33 9.89 -9.35
N GLY A 113 -3.46 9.49 -8.08
CA GLY A 113 -4.39 10.15 -7.16
C GLY A 113 -3.97 11.59 -6.86
N PHE A 114 -2.67 11.88 -6.72
CA PHE A 114 -2.19 13.24 -6.52
C PHE A 114 -2.42 14.13 -7.76
N ILE A 115 -2.13 13.63 -8.97
CA ILE A 115 -2.47 14.31 -10.21
C ILE A 115 -3.98 14.57 -10.27
N SER A 116 -4.80 13.55 -9.98
CA SER A 116 -6.26 13.68 -10.01
C SER A 116 -6.77 14.73 -9.03
N SER A 117 -6.16 14.83 -7.84
CA SER A 117 -6.57 15.80 -6.81
C SER A 117 -6.24 17.25 -7.16
N THR A 118 -5.22 17.48 -8.00
CA THR A 118 -4.67 18.80 -8.28
C THR A 118 -5.01 19.32 -9.66
N PHE A 119 -5.09 18.45 -10.68
CA PHE A 119 -5.45 18.83 -12.04
C PHE A 119 -6.87 19.41 -12.07
N MET A 120 -7.05 20.58 -12.66
CA MET A 120 -8.33 21.31 -12.73
C MET A 120 -9.07 21.46 -11.38
N ARG A 121 -8.35 21.38 -10.23
CA ARG A 121 -8.84 21.39 -8.83
C ARG A 121 -9.60 20.13 -8.43
N GLY A 122 -9.34 19.03 -9.11
CA GLY A 122 -9.92 17.71 -8.84
C GLY A 122 -10.64 17.14 -10.06
N ILE A 123 -10.22 15.95 -10.47
CA ILE A 123 -10.85 15.13 -11.51
C ILE A 123 -11.04 13.71 -10.98
N GLU A 124 -11.98 12.97 -11.54
CA GLU A 124 -12.24 11.59 -11.15
C GLU A 124 -11.07 10.65 -11.48
N TYR A 125 -10.89 9.63 -10.66
CA TYR A 125 -9.96 8.56 -10.97
C TYR A 125 -10.41 7.21 -10.43
N PHE A 126 -9.94 6.15 -11.08
CA PHE A 126 -10.11 4.76 -10.70
C PHE A 126 -8.76 4.09 -10.45
N GLN A 127 -8.73 3.14 -9.54
CA GLN A 127 -7.51 2.37 -9.28
C GLN A 127 -7.65 0.91 -9.75
N ILE A 128 -6.64 0.44 -10.49
CA ILE A 128 -6.43 -0.95 -10.86
C ILE A 128 -5.07 -1.37 -10.29
N PRO A 129 -5.03 -1.81 -9.03
CA PRO A 129 -3.79 -2.23 -8.38
C PRO A 129 -3.23 -3.49 -9.04
N THR A 130 -1.92 -3.49 -9.34
CA THR A 130 -1.25 -4.61 -10.03
C THR A 130 -0.23 -5.35 -9.17
N THR A 131 0.08 -4.87 -7.97
CA THR A 131 0.93 -5.57 -7.00
C THR A 131 0.09 -6.07 -5.83
N LEU A 132 0.51 -7.17 -5.19
CA LEU A 132 -0.20 -7.69 -4.02
C LEU A 132 -0.30 -6.62 -2.92
N LEU A 133 0.79 -5.90 -2.66
CA LEU A 133 0.82 -4.78 -1.71
C LEU A 133 -0.25 -3.74 -2.03
N SER A 134 -0.40 -3.34 -3.30
CA SER A 134 -1.41 -2.35 -3.67
C SER A 134 -2.83 -2.91 -3.60
N MET A 135 -3.03 -4.19 -3.87
CA MET A 135 -4.35 -4.85 -3.76
C MET A 135 -4.83 -4.92 -2.31
N VAL A 136 -3.93 -5.21 -1.35
CA VAL A 136 -4.29 -5.40 0.05
C VAL A 136 -4.21 -4.13 0.89
N ASP A 137 -3.45 -3.12 0.42
CA ASP A 137 -3.18 -1.93 1.22
C ASP A 137 -3.26 -0.62 0.42
N SER A 138 -2.24 -0.22 -0.35
CA SER A 138 -2.04 1.17 -0.78
C SER A 138 -3.16 1.74 -1.67
N SER A 139 -3.93 0.93 -2.40
CA SER A 139 -5.06 1.41 -3.21
C SER A 139 -6.28 1.86 -2.40
N ILE A 140 -6.29 1.65 -1.08
CA ILE A 140 -7.45 1.90 -0.22
C ILE A 140 -7.11 2.99 0.80
N GLY A 141 -8.00 4.00 0.91
CA GLY A 141 -7.89 5.03 1.95
C GLY A 141 -7.32 6.37 1.49
N GLY A 142 -7.19 6.57 0.16
CA GLY A 142 -7.01 7.88 -0.46
C GLY A 142 -5.71 8.62 -0.16
N LYS A 143 -4.72 8.01 0.49
CA LYS A 143 -3.40 8.62 0.65
C LYS A 143 -2.73 8.70 -0.71
N THR A 144 -2.47 9.92 -1.19
CA THR A 144 -1.84 10.18 -2.48
C THR A 144 -0.71 11.18 -2.30
N GLY A 145 0.33 11.12 -3.15
CA GLY A 145 1.43 12.06 -3.00
C GLY A 145 2.65 11.74 -3.83
N ILE A 146 3.59 12.68 -3.75
CA ILE A 146 4.88 12.63 -4.42
C ILE A 146 6.02 12.85 -3.42
N ASN A 147 7.22 12.48 -3.86
CA ASN A 147 8.44 12.63 -3.10
C ASN A 147 9.16 13.94 -3.48
N ILE A 148 9.86 14.50 -2.52
CA ILE A 148 10.77 15.62 -2.70
C ILE A 148 12.15 15.26 -2.12
N PRO A 149 13.22 15.99 -2.41
CA PRO A 149 14.55 15.67 -1.86
C PRO A 149 14.62 15.60 -0.33
N GLN A 150 13.71 16.29 0.37
CA GLN A 150 13.66 16.34 1.82
C GLN A 150 13.00 15.10 2.44
N GLY A 151 12.18 14.35 1.67
CA GLY A 151 11.52 13.15 2.18
C GLY A 151 10.44 12.58 1.26
N LYS A 152 10.01 11.36 1.58
CA LYS A 152 8.92 10.69 0.88
C LYS A 152 7.56 11.23 1.32
N ASN A 153 6.62 11.28 0.37
CA ASN A 153 5.19 11.57 0.60
C ASN A 153 4.92 12.88 1.36
N LEU A 154 5.85 13.83 1.36
CA LEU A 154 5.68 15.11 2.06
C LEU A 154 4.74 16.07 1.31
N ILE A 155 4.51 15.84 0.03
CA ILE A 155 3.54 16.57 -0.78
C ILE A 155 2.46 15.60 -1.20
N GLY A 156 1.24 15.80 -0.72
CA GLY A 156 0.14 14.88 -1.00
C GLY A 156 -1.21 15.37 -0.51
N THR A 157 -2.22 14.58 -0.79
CA THR A 157 -3.61 14.84 -0.41
C THR A 157 -4.30 13.54 0.00
N PHE A 158 -5.38 13.65 0.79
CA PHE A 158 -6.36 12.58 0.89
C PHE A 158 -7.38 12.74 -0.24
N TYR A 159 -7.27 11.89 -1.27
CA TYR A 159 -8.15 11.93 -2.43
C TYR A 159 -8.65 10.53 -2.76
N GLN A 160 -9.96 10.31 -2.63
CA GLN A 160 -10.56 8.98 -2.78
C GLN A 160 -10.83 8.67 -4.26
N PRO A 161 -10.59 7.43 -4.72
CA PRO A 161 -10.98 6.99 -6.06
C PRO A 161 -12.51 6.83 -6.17
N GLN A 162 -13.05 6.86 -7.39
CA GLN A 162 -14.44 6.52 -7.65
C GLN A 162 -14.72 5.02 -7.41
N ALA A 163 -13.76 4.17 -7.71
CA ALA A 163 -13.76 2.75 -7.37
C ALA A 163 -12.34 2.18 -7.45
N VAL A 164 -12.14 1.03 -6.80
CA VAL A 164 -10.95 0.17 -6.93
C VAL A 164 -11.38 -1.14 -7.59
N PHE A 165 -10.68 -1.55 -8.65
CA PHE A 165 -10.92 -2.79 -9.38
C PHE A 165 -9.73 -3.73 -9.21
N ILE A 166 -9.91 -4.81 -8.45
CA ILE A 166 -8.85 -5.77 -8.13
C ILE A 166 -9.02 -7.02 -8.97
N ASP A 167 -8.06 -7.26 -9.83
CA ASP A 167 -7.93 -8.47 -10.63
C ASP A 167 -6.74 -9.30 -10.14
N GLN A 168 -7.00 -10.36 -9.40
CA GLN A 168 -5.92 -11.21 -8.89
C GLN A 168 -5.10 -11.90 -9.98
N ASN A 169 -5.62 -12.03 -11.24
CA ASN A 169 -4.88 -12.61 -12.34
C ASN A 169 -3.63 -11.78 -12.71
N LEU A 170 -3.61 -10.49 -12.35
CA LEU A 170 -2.47 -9.61 -12.57
C LEU A 170 -1.24 -10.04 -11.73
N LEU A 171 -1.45 -10.78 -10.63
CA LEU A 171 -0.38 -11.33 -9.80
C LEU A 171 0.45 -12.40 -10.53
N ASN A 172 -0.09 -13.05 -11.58
CA ASN A 172 0.65 -14.08 -12.33
C ASN A 172 1.93 -13.54 -12.99
N SER A 173 2.03 -12.26 -13.22
CA SER A 173 3.21 -11.59 -13.80
C SER A 173 4.09 -10.90 -12.75
N LEU A 174 3.69 -10.95 -11.47
CA LEU A 174 4.37 -10.23 -10.41
C LEU A 174 5.61 -11.00 -9.94
N PRO A 175 6.79 -10.36 -9.80
CA PRO A 175 7.98 -10.97 -9.24
C PRO A 175 7.76 -11.50 -7.81
N ASN A 176 8.44 -12.60 -7.46
CA ASN A 176 8.28 -13.24 -6.15
C ASN A 176 8.57 -12.29 -4.96
N GLU A 177 9.55 -11.41 -5.10
CA GLU A 177 9.88 -10.41 -4.08
C GLU A 177 8.73 -9.44 -3.81
N GLU A 178 7.95 -9.09 -4.82
CA GLU A 178 6.76 -8.25 -4.67
C GLU A 178 5.58 -9.03 -4.06
N ILE A 179 5.50 -10.34 -4.33
CA ILE A 179 4.55 -11.25 -3.64
C ILE A 179 4.90 -11.32 -2.14
N VAL A 180 6.16 -11.57 -1.80
CA VAL A 180 6.65 -11.63 -0.41
C VAL A 180 6.38 -10.31 0.31
N SER A 181 6.66 -9.18 -0.35
CA SER A 181 6.36 -7.86 0.18
C SER A 181 4.86 -7.68 0.50
N GLY A 182 3.97 -8.11 -0.40
CA GLY A 182 2.53 -8.06 -0.14
C GLY A 182 2.08 -8.98 0.99
N ILE A 183 2.67 -10.19 1.11
CA ILE A 183 2.37 -11.12 2.22
C ILE A 183 2.77 -10.51 3.56
N GLY A 184 3.86 -9.75 3.64
CA GLY A 184 4.25 -9.02 4.84
C GLY A 184 3.11 -8.12 5.37
N GLU A 185 2.44 -7.39 4.48
CA GLU A 185 1.29 -6.57 4.84
C GLU A 185 0.06 -7.41 5.24
N ILE A 186 -0.16 -8.56 4.58
CA ILE A 186 -1.23 -9.49 4.96
C ILE A 186 -1.02 -10.00 6.40
N ILE A 187 0.22 -10.40 6.76
CA ILE A 187 0.59 -10.78 8.13
C ILE A 187 0.29 -9.62 9.09
N LYS A 188 0.61 -8.39 8.74
CA LYS A 188 0.30 -7.22 9.55
C LYS A 188 -1.18 -7.14 9.88
N TYR A 189 -2.06 -7.26 8.88
CA TYR A 189 -3.51 -7.19 9.09
C TYR A 189 -4.00 -8.26 10.05
N GLY A 190 -3.57 -9.50 9.90
CA GLY A 190 -3.90 -10.57 10.85
C GLY A 190 -3.39 -10.28 12.26
N ALA A 191 -2.12 -9.89 12.37
CA ALA A 191 -1.48 -9.65 13.67
C ALA A 191 -2.13 -8.52 14.48
N ILE A 192 -2.69 -7.48 13.83
CA ILE A 192 -3.22 -6.30 14.54
C ILE A 192 -4.75 -6.24 14.62
N LEU A 193 -5.49 -6.98 13.79
CA LEU A 193 -6.94 -6.82 13.65
C LEU A 193 -7.76 -8.10 13.81
N ASP A 194 -7.20 -9.27 13.49
CA ASP A 194 -8.00 -10.49 13.39
C ASP A 194 -7.14 -11.73 13.69
N ILE A 195 -7.38 -12.34 14.85
CA ILE A 195 -6.63 -13.52 15.33
C ILE A 195 -6.93 -14.77 14.48
N ASP A 196 -8.18 -14.93 14.01
CA ASP A 196 -8.55 -16.09 13.21
C ASP A 196 -7.90 -16.01 11.83
N PHE A 197 -7.88 -14.81 11.24
CA PHE A 197 -7.16 -14.55 10.01
C PHE A 197 -5.65 -14.74 10.18
N PHE A 198 -5.07 -14.32 11.32
CA PHE A 198 -3.66 -14.55 11.61
C PHE A 198 -3.33 -16.04 11.68
N ASN A 199 -4.17 -16.85 12.35
CA ASN A 199 -3.99 -18.29 12.44
C ASN A 199 -4.02 -18.97 11.05
N GLU A 200 -4.91 -18.54 10.17
CA GLU A 200 -4.91 -19.02 8.78
C GLU A 200 -3.62 -18.65 8.03
N ILE A 201 -3.11 -17.43 8.22
CA ILE A 201 -1.86 -16.97 7.59
C ILE A 201 -0.67 -17.81 8.06
N VAL A 202 -0.61 -18.22 9.33
CA VAL A 202 0.44 -19.11 9.86
C VAL A 202 0.61 -20.37 9.01
N ASP A 203 -0.52 -20.97 8.60
CA ASP A 203 -0.51 -22.16 7.74
C ASP A 203 -0.16 -21.80 6.29
N TRP A 204 -0.69 -20.70 5.77
CA TRP A 204 -0.51 -20.32 4.36
C TRP A 204 0.94 -19.94 4.01
N VAL A 205 1.67 -19.31 4.93
CA VAL A 205 3.06 -18.91 4.68
C VAL A 205 4.02 -20.10 4.60
N GLN A 206 3.61 -21.30 5.00
CA GLN A 206 4.40 -22.52 4.85
C GLN A 206 4.47 -22.98 3.37
N ASP A 207 3.50 -22.59 2.54
CA ASP A 207 3.46 -22.87 1.11
C ASP A 207 3.00 -21.66 0.30
N ILE A 208 3.93 -20.74 0.07
CA ILE A 208 3.65 -19.47 -0.66
C ILE A 208 3.17 -19.75 -2.10
N LYS A 209 3.52 -20.88 -2.71
CA LYS A 209 3.09 -21.20 -4.07
C LYS A 209 1.58 -21.44 -4.15
N ASN A 210 1.00 -22.00 -3.10
CA ASN A 210 -0.43 -22.27 -3.00
C ASN A 210 -1.14 -21.27 -2.08
N PHE A 211 -0.55 -20.08 -1.88
CA PHE A 211 -1.13 -19.03 -1.02
C PHE A 211 -2.52 -18.62 -1.55
N PRO A 212 -3.57 -18.58 -0.70
CA PRO A 212 -4.94 -18.30 -1.12
C PRO A 212 -5.18 -16.79 -1.32
N PHE A 213 -4.58 -16.20 -2.36
CA PHE A 213 -4.60 -14.76 -2.62
C PHE A 213 -6.00 -14.16 -2.65
N GLU A 214 -6.98 -14.85 -3.24
CA GLU A 214 -8.36 -14.32 -3.31
C GLU A 214 -8.95 -14.09 -1.91
N LYS A 215 -8.76 -15.06 -1.00
CA LYS A 215 -9.25 -14.94 0.37
C LYS A 215 -8.51 -13.86 1.14
N ALA A 216 -7.19 -13.85 1.03
CA ALA A 216 -6.32 -12.90 1.72
C ALA A 216 -6.61 -11.45 1.29
N ILE A 217 -6.68 -11.19 -0.03
CA ILE A 217 -7.01 -9.87 -0.58
C ILE A 217 -8.40 -9.42 -0.08
N ALA A 218 -9.39 -10.28 -0.19
CA ALA A 218 -10.75 -9.97 0.24
C ALA A 218 -10.83 -9.61 1.73
N THR A 219 -10.14 -10.38 2.59
CA THR A 219 -10.10 -10.12 4.04
C THR A 219 -9.37 -8.81 4.35
N CYS A 220 -8.21 -8.56 3.76
CA CYS A 220 -7.48 -7.31 3.96
C CYS A 220 -8.28 -6.09 3.48
N CYS A 221 -8.92 -6.17 2.31
CA CYS A 221 -9.77 -5.09 1.79
C CYS A 221 -10.92 -4.77 2.75
N LYS A 222 -11.59 -5.79 3.29
CA LYS A 222 -12.66 -5.64 4.28
C LYS A 222 -12.14 -4.93 5.53
N LEU A 223 -11.08 -5.45 6.14
CA LEU A 223 -10.49 -4.90 7.37
C LEU A 223 -10.03 -3.45 7.17
N LYS A 224 -9.38 -3.17 6.04
CA LYS A 224 -8.93 -1.80 5.75
C LYS A 224 -10.11 -0.85 5.48
N ALA A 225 -11.10 -1.27 4.72
CA ALA A 225 -12.29 -0.47 4.48
C ALA A 225 -13.01 -0.09 5.79
N GLU A 226 -13.11 -1.01 6.75
CA GLU A 226 -13.69 -0.75 8.07
C GLU A 226 -12.90 0.30 8.87
N ILE A 227 -11.55 0.24 8.82
CA ILE A 227 -10.69 1.22 9.52
C ILE A 227 -10.76 2.59 8.85
N VAL A 228 -10.62 2.65 7.53
CA VAL A 228 -10.67 3.91 6.77
C VAL A 228 -12.02 4.59 6.92
N SER A 229 -13.12 3.81 6.95
CA SER A 229 -14.46 4.35 7.18
C SER A 229 -14.63 5.03 8.54
N LYS A 230 -13.83 4.65 9.53
CA LYS A 230 -13.83 5.25 10.89
C LYS A 230 -12.84 6.39 11.04
N ASP A 231 -11.75 6.37 10.29
CA ASP A 231 -10.65 7.33 10.39
C ASP A 231 -10.01 7.53 9.00
N GLU A 232 -10.62 8.42 8.20
CA GLU A 232 -10.16 8.68 6.83
C GLU A 232 -8.77 9.32 6.80
N GLU A 233 -8.51 10.27 7.69
CA GLU A 233 -7.32 11.13 7.66
C GLU A 233 -6.16 10.62 8.53
N ASP A 234 -6.26 9.38 9.06
CA ASP A 234 -5.19 8.74 9.86
C ASP A 234 -4.79 9.55 11.12
N ASN A 235 -5.80 10.08 11.80
CA ASN A 235 -5.59 10.88 12.99
C ASN A 235 -5.70 10.08 14.29
N ASP A 236 -6.32 8.89 14.27
CA ASP A 236 -6.67 8.10 15.45
C ASP A 236 -6.46 6.59 15.23
N ILE A 237 -7.54 5.82 15.07
CA ILE A 237 -7.51 4.35 15.01
C ILE A 237 -6.69 3.81 13.85
N ARG A 238 -6.65 4.50 12.72
CA ARG A 238 -5.89 4.10 11.53
C ARG A 238 -4.38 4.04 11.79
N THR A 239 -3.88 4.76 12.79
CA THR A 239 -2.46 4.73 13.20
C THR A 239 -1.97 3.32 13.51
N ILE A 240 -2.84 2.38 13.96
CA ILE A 240 -2.43 0.99 14.23
C ILE A 240 -1.91 0.26 13.00
N LEU A 241 -2.30 0.69 11.79
CA LEU A 241 -1.77 0.14 10.53
C LEU A 241 -0.26 0.36 10.35
N ASN A 242 0.34 1.22 11.17
CA ASN A 242 1.79 1.45 11.20
C ASN A 242 2.55 0.42 12.07
N PHE A 243 1.94 -0.70 12.47
CA PHE A 243 2.65 -1.79 13.14
C PHE A 243 3.82 -2.28 12.27
N GLY A 244 5.02 -2.29 12.83
CA GLY A 244 6.26 -2.60 12.12
C GLY A 244 6.87 -1.44 11.31
N HIS A 245 6.10 -0.42 10.93
CA HIS A 245 6.56 0.63 10.02
C HIS A 245 7.65 1.53 10.61
N THR A 246 7.64 1.81 11.92
CA THR A 246 8.63 2.70 12.54
C THR A 246 10.07 2.19 12.35
N VAL A 247 10.29 0.90 12.57
CA VAL A 247 11.59 0.26 12.33
C VAL A 247 11.76 -0.05 10.85
N GLY A 248 10.70 -0.51 10.17
CA GLY A 248 10.70 -0.81 8.75
C GLY A 248 11.18 0.37 7.89
N HIS A 249 10.63 1.56 8.06
CA HIS A 249 11.05 2.77 7.33
C HIS A 249 12.52 3.13 7.61
N ALA A 250 12.99 2.95 8.86
CA ALA A 250 14.40 3.18 9.17
C ALA A 250 15.32 2.17 8.45
N LEU A 251 14.88 0.91 8.31
CA LEU A 251 15.59 -0.10 7.52
C LEU A 251 15.59 0.24 6.02
N GLU A 252 14.46 0.69 5.46
CA GLU A 252 14.39 1.15 4.06
C GLU A 252 15.37 2.30 3.81
N LEU A 253 15.46 3.27 4.74
CA LEU A 253 16.42 4.38 4.62
C LEU A 253 17.88 3.89 4.68
N LYS A 254 18.17 2.90 5.56
CA LYS A 254 19.52 2.35 5.73
C LYS A 254 19.99 1.55 4.53
N PHE A 255 19.15 0.67 4.00
CA PHE A 255 19.54 -0.29 2.96
C PHE A 255 19.16 0.15 1.54
N GLY A 256 18.33 1.18 1.42
CA GLY A 256 17.80 1.67 0.15
C GLY A 256 16.65 0.81 -0.38
N PHE A 257 15.73 1.46 -1.04
CA PHE A 257 14.44 0.88 -1.52
C PHE A 257 14.59 -0.20 -2.61
N ASN A 258 15.74 -0.27 -3.26
CA ASN A 258 16.03 -1.31 -4.25
C ASN A 258 16.56 -2.60 -3.61
N SER A 259 17.11 -2.50 -2.40
CA SER A 259 17.73 -3.64 -1.70
C SER A 259 16.82 -4.30 -0.67
N LEU A 260 15.79 -3.59 -0.22
CA LEU A 260 14.80 -4.05 0.75
C LEU A 260 13.43 -3.51 0.34
N LYS A 261 12.52 -4.40 -0.03
CA LYS A 261 11.16 -4.03 -0.39
C LYS A 261 10.38 -3.58 0.85
N HIS A 262 9.37 -2.73 0.64
CA HIS A 262 8.57 -2.17 1.74
C HIS A 262 8.02 -3.23 2.70
N GLY A 263 7.29 -4.21 2.21
CA GLY A 263 6.71 -5.24 3.07
C GLY A 263 7.75 -6.18 3.71
N GLU A 264 8.94 -6.34 3.12
CA GLU A 264 10.05 -7.04 3.76
C GLU A 264 10.58 -6.22 4.95
N ALA A 265 10.77 -4.91 4.76
CA ALA A 265 11.18 -4.00 5.83
C ALA A 265 10.14 -3.94 6.95
N VAL A 266 8.85 -3.86 6.61
CA VAL A 266 7.74 -3.87 7.57
C VAL A 266 7.70 -5.22 8.32
N SER A 267 7.91 -6.34 7.64
CA SER A 267 7.98 -7.67 8.26
C SER A 267 9.07 -7.74 9.33
N LEU A 268 10.26 -7.28 9.02
CA LEU A 268 11.35 -7.16 10.00
C LEU A 268 11.00 -6.18 11.12
N GLY A 269 10.38 -5.06 10.79
CA GLY A 269 9.90 -4.10 11.79
C GLY A 269 8.82 -4.68 12.72
N MET A 270 7.97 -5.59 12.22
CA MET A 270 7.00 -6.31 13.05
C MET A 270 7.67 -7.25 14.05
N LEU A 271 8.81 -7.88 13.71
CA LEU A 271 9.60 -8.64 14.68
C LEU A 271 10.07 -7.75 15.83
N SER A 272 10.61 -6.57 15.51
CA SER A 272 11.03 -5.59 16.51
C SER A 272 9.85 -5.14 17.39
N ALA A 273 8.71 -4.78 16.79
CA ALA A 273 7.52 -4.34 17.52
C ALA A 273 6.90 -5.46 18.36
N GLY A 274 6.90 -6.70 17.88
CA GLY A 274 6.48 -7.88 18.60
C GLY A 274 7.39 -8.18 19.80
N TYR A 275 8.71 -8.06 19.64
CA TYR A 275 9.66 -8.21 20.74
C TYR A 275 9.43 -7.15 21.84
N ILE A 276 9.20 -5.89 21.45
CA ILE A 276 8.85 -4.82 22.40
C ILE A 276 7.54 -5.17 23.13
N SER A 277 6.52 -5.63 22.41
CA SER A 277 5.25 -6.07 23.00
C SER A 277 5.45 -7.17 24.04
N TYR A 278 6.33 -8.14 23.75
CA TYR A 278 6.70 -9.22 24.67
C TYR A 278 7.45 -8.69 25.91
N LYS A 279 8.44 -7.83 25.73
CA LYS A 279 9.22 -7.26 26.83
C LYS A 279 8.39 -6.37 27.76
N LEU A 280 7.37 -5.72 27.23
CA LEU A 280 6.41 -4.93 28.00
C LEU A 280 5.30 -5.79 28.65
N GLY A 281 5.34 -7.13 28.49
CA GLY A 281 4.38 -8.05 29.09
C GLY A 281 2.97 -7.98 28.45
N LYS A 282 2.84 -7.41 27.25
CA LYS A 282 1.57 -7.30 26.53
C LYS A 282 1.19 -8.61 25.83
N ILE A 283 2.18 -9.29 25.26
CA ILE A 283 2.04 -10.64 24.71
C ILE A 283 2.99 -11.59 25.45
N ASN A 284 2.66 -12.85 25.48
CA ASN A 284 3.51 -13.86 26.11
C ASN A 284 4.55 -14.43 25.12
N LYS A 285 5.48 -15.27 25.63
CA LYS A 285 6.55 -15.85 24.83
C LYS A 285 6.02 -16.73 23.67
N LYS A 286 4.89 -17.41 23.88
CA LYS A 286 4.29 -18.28 22.85
C LYS A 286 3.72 -17.43 21.69
N GLU A 287 3.03 -16.34 22.01
CA GLU A 287 2.49 -15.41 21.01
C GLU A 287 3.61 -14.73 20.20
N PHE A 288 4.67 -14.26 20.90
CA PHE A 288 5.82 -13.70 20.19
C PHE A 288 6.50 -14.73 19.29
N GLY A 289 6.72 -15.97 19.80
CA GLY A 289 7.29 -17.06 19.01
C GLY A 289 6.45 -17.43 17.78
N LEU A 290 5.13 -17.36 17.88
CA LEU A 290 4.23 -17.59 16.75
C LEU A 290 4.37 -16.49 15.69
N LEU A 291 4.37 -15.22 16.11
CA LEU A 291 4.61 -14.09 15.20
C LEU A 291 5.98 -14.19 14.51
N GLU A 292 7.03 -14.48 15.31
CA GLU A 292 8.38 -14.64 14.79
C GLU A 292 8.47 -15.78 13.79
N HIS A 293 7.91 -16.96 14.09
CA HIS A 293 7.88 -18.09 13.20
C HIS A 293 7.18 -17.75 11.86
N THR A 294 6.01 -17.11 11.94
CA THR A 294 5.24 -16.71 10.76
C THR A 294 6.03 -15.77 9.84
N ILE A 295 6.67 -14.76 10.41
CA ILE A 295 7.46 -13.80 9.64
C ILE A 295 8.72 -14.44 9.06
N ARG A 296 9.44 -15.27 9.85
CA ARG A 296 10.67 -15.95 9.39
C ARG A 296 10.42 -17.08 8.41
N SER A 297 9.18 -17.52 8.22
CA SER A 297 8.78 -18.43 7.13
C SER A 297 8.80 -17.74 5.76
N LEU A 298 8.77 -16.39 5.71
CA LEU A 298 8.98 -15.66 4.47
C LEU A 298 10.45 -15.67 4.06
N PRO A 299 10.77 -15.76 2.76
CA PRO A 299 12.14 -15.68 2.24
C PRO A 299 12.67 -14.24 2.29
N LEU A 300 12.77 -13.67 3.50
CA LEU A 300 13.25 -12.32 3.72
C LEU A 300 14.75 -12.20 3.46
N PRO A 301 15.25 -11.07 2.95
CA PRO A 301 16.67 -10.86 2.76
C PRO A 301 17.41 -10.83 4.11
N LYS A 302 18.59 -11.44 4.15
CA LYS A 302 19.48 -11.34 5.31
C LYS A 302 20.05 -9.93 5.40
N LEU A 303 19.79 -9.24 6.49
CA LEU A 303 20.36 -7.91 6.72
C LEU A 303 21.87 -8.05 6.97
N LYS A 304 22.64 -7.27 6.21
CA LYS A 304 24.06 -7.08 6.52
C LYS A 304 24.17 -6.18 7.75
N LYS A 305 25.33 -6.19 8.42
CA LYS A 305 25.68 -5.45 9.65
C LYS A 305 24.76 -4.27 9.99
N LEU A 306 23.95 -4.43 11.05
CA LEU A 306 23.07 -3.39 11.57
C LEU A 306 23.88 -2.40 12.41
N ASP A 307 23.90 -1.15 12.02
CA ASP A 307 24.36 -0.06 12.87
C ASP A 307 23.15 0.46 13.66
N LEU A 308 23.10 0.09 14.95
CA LEU A 308 21.95 0.39 15.80
C LEU A 308 21.79 1.89 16.05
N ASP A 309 22.89 2.63 16.15
CA ASP A 309 22.87 4.07 16.42
C ASP A 309 22.38 4.83 15.19
N GLU A 310 22.80 4.40 14.00
CA GLU A 310 22.32 4.97 12.75
C GLU A 310 20.83 4.71 12.54
N ILE A 311 20.36 3.46 12.72
CA ILE A 311 18.93 3.13 12.60
C ILE A 311 18.10 3.93 13.61
N LEU A 312 18.58 4.03 14.86
CA LEU A 312 17.92 4.85 15.88
C LEU A 312 17.85 6.33 15.47
N SER A 313 18.91 6.85 14.81
CA SER A 313 18.91 8.22 14.30
C SER A 313 17.83 8.45 13.23
N PHE A 314 17.62 7.48 12.34
CA PHE A 314 16.55 7.54 11.34
C PHE A 314 15.16 7.51 11.98
N ILE A 315 14.93 6.61 12.95
CA ILE A 315 13.68 6.58 13.72
C ILE A 315 13.41 7.93 14.40
N LYS A 316 14.46 8.57 14.97
CA LYS A 316 14.31 9.87 15.63
C LYS A 316 14.09 11.04 14.68
N ARG A 317 14.57 10.95 13.43
CA ARG A 317 14.32 12.00 12.41
C ARG A 317 12.85 12.00 11.98
N ASP A 318 12.25 10.86 11.83
CA ASP A 318 10.84 10.72 11.48
C ASP A 318 9.92 11.37 12.54
N LYS A 319 10.34 11.40 13.82
CA LYS A 319 9.66 12.04 14.96
C LYS A 319 9.59 13.57 14.93
N LYS A 320 10.48 14.27 14.27
CA LYS A 320 10.51 15.76 14.29
C LYS A 320 9.24 16.39 13.72
N TYR A 321 8.48 15.63 12.94
CA TYR A 321 7.22 16.10 12.34
C TYR A 321 5.99 15.89 13.24
N GLU A 322 6.05 15.09 14.33
CA GLU A 322 4.94 14.79 15.23
C GLU A 322 5.11 15.34 16.66
N LYS A 323 5.45 16.61 16.83
CA LYS A 323 5.51 17.27 18.17
C LYS A 323 6.40 16.57 19.23
N GLY A 324 7.45 15.89 18.83
CA GLY A 324 8.48 15.37 19.77
C GLY A 324 8.12 14.07 20.51
N LYS A 325 6.99 13.42 20.19
CA LYS A 325 6.63 12.12 20.81
C LYS A 325 6.62 11.01 19.75
N LEU A 326 7.36 9.92 19.98
CA LEU A 326 7.31 8.71 19.16
C LEU A 326 6.00 7.99 19.39
N LYS A 327 5.10 7.99 18.42
CA LYS A 327 4.02 7.03 18.39
C LYS A 327 4.55 5.69 17.87
N PHE A 328 4.39 4.64 18.62
CA PHE A 328 4.85 3.31 18.26
C PHE A 328 3.71 2.32 18.45
N VAL A 329 3.50 1.48 17.44
CA VAL A 329 2.42 0.48 17.49
C VAL A 329 2.98 -0.82 18.05
N ILE A 330 2.30 -1.36 19.07
CA ILE A 330 2.58 -2.66 19.69
C ILE A 330 1.35 -3.54 19.70
N LEU A 331 1.53 -4.83 19.94
CA LEU A 331 0.43 -5.76 20.16
C LEU A 331 0.00 -5.74 21.63
N LYS A 332 -1.32 -5.65 21.87
CA LYS A 332 -1.93 -6.02 23.17
C LYS A 332 -2.06 -7.53 23.31
N LYS A 333 -2.36 -8.19 22.20
CA LYS A 333 -2.39 -9.63 21.91
C LYS A 333 -2.40 -9.78 20.40
N ILE A 334 -2.13 -10.95 19.87
CA ILE A 334 -2.32 -11.18 18.42
C ILE A 334 -3.78 -10.93 18.05
N GLY A 335 -4.01 -10.22 16.95
CA GLY A 335 -5.32 -9.74 16.51
C GLY A 335 -5.77 -8.43 17.16
N ASN A 336 -4.93 -7.79 18.00
CA ASN A 336 -5.27 -6.50 18.61
C ASN A 336 -4.00 -5.70 18.91
N ALA A 337 -3.93 -4.47 18.41
CA ALA A 337 -2.81 -3.55 18.60
C ALA A 337 -3.21 -2.29 19.37
N GLU A 338 -2.21 -1.59 19.88
CA GLU A 338 -2.34 -0.27 20.49
C GLU A 338 -1.17 0.64 20.13
N VAL A 339 -1.41 1.93 20.24
CA VAL A 339 -0.37 2.96 20.08
C VAL A 339 0.16 3.32 21.46
N ILE A 340 1.49 3.27 21.61
CA ILE A 340 2.17 3.76 22.81
C ILE A 340 3.09 4.93 22.46
N THR A 341 3.42 5.73 23.46
CA THR A 341 4.39 6.81 23.34
C THR A 341 5.56 6.55 24.29
N ASN A 342 6.75 7.04 23.95
CA ASN A 342 7.93 6.98 24.81
C ASN A 342 8.48 5.55 25.04
N ILE A 343 9.00 4.92 24.00
CA ILE A 343 9.79 3.71 24.14
C ILE A 343 11.22 4.09 24.53
N ASP A 344 11.78 3.38 25.50
CA ASP A 344 13.18 3.52 25.89
C ASP A 344 14.11 3.12 24.74
N ASP A 345 15.11 3.96 24.45
CA ASP A 345 16.11 3.74 23.40
C ASP A 345 16.85 2.40 23.57
N LYS A 346 17.06 1.95 24.81
CA LYS A 346 17.71 0.67 25.12
C LYS A 346 16.84 -0.50 24.64
N LEU A 347 15.54 -0.47 24.98
CA LEU A 347 14.59 -1.50 24.55
C LEU A 347 14.45 -1.51 23.03
N LEU A 348 14.42 -0.34 22.39
CA LEU A 348 14.36 -0.22 20.93
C LEU A 348 15.62 -0.81 20.27
N LYS A 349 16.82 -0.51 20.78
CA LYS A 349 18.07 -1.13 20.32
C LYS A 349 18.09 -2.65 20.51
N GLU A 350 17.60 -3.15 21.65
CA GLU A 350 17.47 -4.59 21.90
C GLU A 350 16.55 -5.26 20.86
N SER A 351 15.45 -4.61 20.52
CA SER A 351 14.49 -5.14 19.53
C SER A 351 15.02 -5.13 18.08
N ILE A 352 15.96 -4.24 17.77
CA ILE A 352 16.60 -4.23 16.44
C ILE A 352 17.68 -5.31 16.34
N LYS A 353 18.33 -5.70 17.46
CA LYS A 353 19.37 -6.74 17.47
C LYS A 353 18.86 -8.13 17.11
N ILE A 354 17.56 -8.39 17.23
CA ILE A 354 17.00 -9.71 16.90
C ILE A 354 16.75 -9.91 15.41
N LEU A 355 16.85 -8.84 14.61
CA LEU A 355 16.64 -8.85 13.16
C LEU A 355 17.83 -9.47 12.43
#